data_9fb6820e17857f2200594208075b5a3f
#
_entry.id   9fb6820e17857f2200594208075b5a3f
#
_cell.length_a   1.000
_cell.length_b   1.000
_cell.length_c   1.000
_cell.angle_alpha   90.00
_cell.angle_beta   90.00
_cell.angle_gamma   90.00
#
_symmetry.space_group_name_H-M   'P 1'
#
loop_
_entity.id
_entity.type
_entity.pdbx_description
1 polymer ?
#
loop_
_entity_poly.entity_id
_entity_poly.type
_entity_poly.pdbx_seq_one_letter_code
_entity_poly.pdbx_strand_id
1 'polypeptide(L)'
;MKTIKEVFHHDKPVIALLHIRELPGDPFYSPESSMADVIAAARADLRALQAGGVDGVLFSNEYSLPYQPVVDTVTVAAMAVVIGALKEEIRVPFGVHVISDAMATIDLAAATGAAFVRSVFT
;
A
#
# COMPACT_ATOMS: atom_id res chain seq x y z
N MET A 1 2.64 22.38 2.31
CA MET A 1 2.91 21.02 2.84
C MET A 1 2.21 20.86 4.18
N LYS A 2 1.51 19.74 4.36
CA LYS A 2 0.83 19.46 5.63
C LYS A 2 1.80 18.87 6.65
N THR A 3 1.59 19.21 7.91
CA THR A 3 2.34 18.63 9.03
C THR A 3 1.77 17.26 9.40
N ILE A 4 2.51 16.50 10.21
CA ILE A 4 2.05 15.21 10.75
C ILE A 4 0.72 15.40 11.49
N LYS A 5 0.61 16.44 12.32
CA LYS A 5 -0.61 16.71 13.08
C LYS A 5 -1.80 17.06 12.18
N GLU A 6 -1.56 17.78 11.09
CA GLU A 6 -2.63 18.12 10.15
C GLU A 6 -3.14 16.90 9.38
N VAL A 7 -2.25 15.95 9.05
CA VAL A 7 -2.64 14.74 8.31
C VAL A 7 -3.30 13.72 9.23
N PHE A 8 -2.68 13.44 10.39
CA PHE A 8 -3.09 12.31 11.25
C PHE A 8 -3.89 12.75 12.47
N HIS A 9 -3.97 14.04 12.76
CA HIS A 9 -4.66 14.61 13.95
C HIS A 9 -4.02 14.18 15.27
N HIS A 10 -2.76 13.71 15.24
CA HIS A 10 -1.96 13.30 16.39
C HIS A 10 -0.53 13.77 16.21
N ASP A 11 0.14 14.11 17.32
CA ASP A 11 1.54 14.51 17.29
C ASP A 11 2.48 13.33 17.02
N LYS A 12 2.09 12.15 17.49
CA LYS A 12 2.88 10.92 17.37
C LYS A 12 1.99 9.79 16.85
N PRO A 13 1.63 9.82 15.57
CA PRO A 13 0.74 8.82 15.01
C PRO A 13 1.39 7.45 14.94
N VAL A 14 0.59 6.41 15.14
CA VAL A 14 0.98 5.03 14.87
C VAL A 14 0.54 4.70 13.44
N ILE A 15 1.51 4.49 12.56
CA ILE A 15 1.25 4.12 11.18
C ILE A 15 1.58 2.63 11.03
N ALA A 16 0.57 1.84 10.72
CA ALA A 16 0.75 0.40 10.54
C ALA A 16 1.06 0.07 9.08
N LEU A 17 1.88 -0.94 8.88
CA LEU A 17 2.24 -1.42 7.55
C LEU A 17 1.26 -2.51 7.13
N LEU A 18 0.64 -2.34 5.96
CA LEU A 18 -0.16 -3.39 5.34
C LEU A 18 0.63 -3.95 4.16
N HIS A 19 1.15 -5.15 4.34
CA HIS A 19 1.95 -5.83 3.33
C HIS A 19 1.03 -6.55 2.35
N ILE A 20 0.94 -6.03 1.12
CA ILE A 20 0.16 -6.66 0.06
C ILE A 20 0.83 -7.96 -0.35
N ARG A 21 0.04 -9.02 -0.53
CA ARG A 21 0.53 -10.33 -0.95
C ARG A 21 1.13 -10.27 -2.36
N GLU A 22 1.78 -11.36 -2.78
CA GLU A 22 2.38 -11.47 -4.10
C GLU A 22 1.36 -11.06 -5.18
N LEU A 23 1.83 -10.28 -6.13
CA LEU A 23 1.00 -9.70 -7.19
C LEU A 23 1.26 -10.39 -8.52
N PRO A 24 0.33 -10.30 -9.48
CA PRO A 24 0.58 -10.79 -10.84
C PRO A 24 1.90 -10.22 -11.39
N GLY A 25 2.71 -11.08 -11.96
CA GLY A 25 4.04 -10.73 -12.43
C GLY A 25 5.16 -10.97 -11.41
N ASP A 26 4.84 -11.11 -10.14
CA ASP A 26 5.83 -11.45 -9.13
C ASP A 26 6.26 -12.91 -9.26
N PRO A 27 7.57 -13.23 -9.07
CA PRO A 27 8.06 -14.60 -9.20
C PRO A 27 7.36 -15.62 -8.30
N PHE A 28 6.92 -15.18 -7.13
CA PHE A 28 6.26 -16.07 -6.16
C PHE A 28 4.73 -16.01 -6.22
N TYR A 29 4.17 -15.34 -7.23
CA TYR A 29 2.73 -15.34 -7.42
C TYR A 29 2.28 -16.73 -7.88
N SER A 30 1.41 -17.37 -7.08
CA SER A 30 0.95 -18.72 -7.38
C SER A 30 0.01 -18.72 -8.59
N PRO A 31 0.13 -19.72 -9.51
CA PRO A 31 -0.85 -19.89 -10.59
C PRO A 31 -2.28 -20.09 -10.09
N GLU A 32 -2.44 -20.54 -8.84
CA GLU A 32 -3.73 -20.75 -8.21
C GLU A 32 -4.26 -19.51 -7.51
N SER A 33 -3.43 -18.48 -7.38
CA SER A 33 -3.83 -17.21 -6.76
C SER A 33 -4.63 -16.36 -7.73
N SER A 34 -5.38 -15.40 -7.18
CA SER A 34 -6.14 -14.44 -7.96
C SER A 34 -6.08 -13.07 -7.30
N MET A 35 -6.41 -12.03 -8.07
CA MET A 35 -6.52 -10.68 -7.50
C MET A 35 -7.61 -10.63 -6.41
N ALA A 36 -8.66 -11.44 -6.55
CA ALA A 36 -9.69 -11.54 -5.50
C ALA A 36 -9.10 -12.03 -4.18
N ASP A 37 -8.17 -13.01 -4.22
CA ASP A 37 -7.50 -13.51 -3.02
C ASP A 37 -6.59 -12.44 -2.42
N VAL A 38 -5.84 -11.72 -3.24
CA VAL A 38 -4.97 -10.61 -2.80
C VAL A 38 -5.79 -9.53 -2.11
N ILE A 39 -6.90 -9.14 -2.72
CA ILE A 39 -7.80 -8.13 -2.16
C ILE A 39 -8.42 -8.61 -0.85
N ALA A 40 -8.85 -9.87 -0.79
CA ALA A 40 -9.45 -10.42 0.42
C ALA A 40 -8.46 -10.42 1.60
N ALA A 41 -7.21 -10.80 1.35
CA ALA A 41 -6.16 -10.77 2.38
C ALA A 41 -5.89 -9.33 2.84
N ALA A 42 -5.78 -8.39 1.92
CA ALA A 42 -5.58 -6.98 2.25
C ALA A 42 -6.75 -6.40 3.04
N ARG A 43 -7.98 -6.78 2.67
CA ARG A 43 -9.19 -6.33 3.39
C ARG A 43 -9.19 -6.84 4.83
N ALA A 44 -8.85 -8.10 5.04
CA ALA A 44 -8.78 -8.67 6.39
C ALA A 44 -7.75 -7.93 7.24
N ASP A 45 -6.57 -7.64 6.68
CA ASP A 45 -5.52 -6.90 7.37
C ASP A 45 -5.97 -5.46 7.68
N LEU A 46 -6.58 -4.77 6.72
CA LEU A 46 -7.08 -3.41 6.91
C LEU A 46 -8.09 -3.34 8.05
N ARG A 47 -9.04 -4.27 8.06
CA ARG A 47 -10.07 -4.33 9.10
C ARG A 47 -9.46 -4.55 10.48
N ALA A 48 -8.50 -5.47 10.57
CA ALA A 48 -7.81 -5.75 11.83
C ALA A 48 -7.00 -4.55 12.33
N LEU A 49 -6.27 -3.87 11.44
CA LEU A 49 -5.46 -2.71 11.79
C LEU A 49 -6.33 -1.54 12.25
N GLN A 50 -7.41 -1.25 11.55
CA GLN A 50 -8.33 -0.17 11.93
C GLN A 50 -9.05 -0.48 13.22
N ALA A 51 -9.47 -1.74 13.45
CA ALA A 51 -10.06 -2.17 14.70
C ALA A 51 -9.10 -2.02 15.87
N GLY A 52 -7.80 -2.16 15.62
CA GLY A 52 -6.75 -1.95 16.63
C GLY A 52 -6.47 -0.49 16.95
N GLY A 53 -7.07 0.45 16.22
CA GLY A 53 -6.98 1.87 16.53
C GLY A 53 -5.74 2.59 15.99
N VAL A 54 -5.15 2.09 14.89
CA VAL A 54 -4.01 2.77 14.26
C VAL A 54 -4.42 4.12 13.69
N ASP A 55 -3.47 5.05 13.60
CA ASP A 55 -3.71 6.41 13.12
C ASP A 55 -3.54 6.55 11.61
N GLY A 56 -2.83 5.62 11.00
CA GLY A 56 -2.62 5.57 9.56
C GLY A 56 -2.20 4.18 9.11
N VAL A 57 -2.33 3.94 7.80
CA VAL A 57 -1.96 2.66 7.18
C VAL A 57 -1.07 2.94 5.97
N LEU A 58 0.00 2.20 5.84
CA LEU A 58 0.90 2.25 4.67
C LEU A 58 0.80 0.94 3.90
N PHE A 59 0.32 1.03 2.66
CA PHE A 59 0.27 -0.11 1.74
C PHE A 59 1.61 -0.26 1.03
N SER A 60 2.19 -1.46 1.05
CA SER A 60 3.43 -1.73 0.35
C SER A 60 3.45 -3.13 -0.25
N ASN A 61 4.28 -3.31 -1.28
CA ASN A 61 4.44 -4.58 -1.98
C ASN A 61 5.58 -5.43 -1.39
N GLU A 62 5.56 -5.62 -0.08
CA GLU A 62 6.64 -6.34 0.64
C GLU A 62 6.90 -7.75 0.11
N TYR A 63 5.88 -8.42 -0.41
CA TYR A 63 6.01 -9.78 -0.93
C TYR A 63 6.42 -9.85 -2.40
N SER A 64 6.64 -8.72 -3.07
CA SER A 64 7.12 -8.65 -4.46
C SER A 64 8.64 -8.83 -4.51
N LEU A 65 9.12 -10.00 -4.12
CA LEU A 65 10.54 -10.32 -4.08
C LEU A 65 11.00 -10.99 -5.38
N PRO A 66 12.21 -10.69 -5.86
CA PRO A 66 13.16 -9.68 -5.38
C PRO A 66 12.72 -8.27 -5.78
N TYR A 67 13.05 -7.29 -4.94
CA TYR A 67 12.69 -5.89 -5.22
C TYR A 67 13.47 -5.36 -6.41
N GLN A 68 12.79 -4.58 -7.25
CA GLN A 68 13.36 -4.01 -8.48
C GLN A 68 13.39 -2.49 -8.40
N PRO A 69 14.47 -1.84 -8.90
CA PRO A 69 14.56 -0.38 -8.94
C PRO A 69 13.47 0.25 -9.83
N VAL A 70 13.05 -0.49 -10.86
CA VAL A 70 11.93 -0.13 -11.74
C VAL A 70 11.02 -1.34 -11.81
N VAL A 71 9.83 -1.22 -11.23
CA VAL A 71 8.87 -2.32 -11.22
C VAL A 71 8.16 -2.44 -12.57
N ASP A 72 7.62 -3.62 -12.83
CA ASP A 72 6.78 -3.83 -14.00
C ASP A 72 5.48 -3.03 -13.88
N THR A 73 4.94 -2.61 -15.02
CA THR A 73 3.68 -1.86 -15.05
C THR A 73 2.55 -2.60 -14.32
N VAL A 74 2.52 -3.94 -14.43
CA VAL A 74 1.48 -4.73 -13.77
C VAL A 74 1.53 -4.60 -12.25
N THR A 75 2.71 -4.40 -11.66
CA THR A 75 2.85 -4.22 -10.21
C THR A 75 2.08 -3.00 -9.73
N VAL A 76 2.31 -1.85 -10.36
CA VAL A 76 1.62 -0.60 -10.00
C VAL A 76 0.12 -0.72 -10.26
N ALA A 77 -0.24 -1.28 -11.41
CA ALA A 77 -1.64 -1.48 -11.77
C ALA A 77 -2.36 -2.37 -10.75
N ALA A 78 -1.73 -3.47 -10.35
CA ALA A 78 -2.31 -4.39 -9.37
C ALA A 78 -2.44 -3.75 -7.99
N MET A 79 -1.44 -2.99 -7.55
CA MET A 79 -1.52 -2.25 -6.28
C MET A 79 -2.66 -1.23 -6.31
N ALA A 80 -2.84 -0.53 -7.42
CA ALA A 80 -3.94 0.42 -7.58
C ALA A 80 -5.30 -0.28 -7.50
N VAL A 81 -5.42 -1.47 -8.08
CA VAL A 81 -6.65 -2.27 -8.01
C VAL A 81 -6.96 -2.67 -6.57
N VAL A 82 -5.96 -3.13 -5.81
CA VAL A 82 -6.13 -3.50 -4.40
C VAL A 82 -6.62 -2.31 -3.59
N ILE A 83 -5.92 -1.20 -3.67
CA ILE A 83 -6.26 0.00 -2.90
C ILE A 83 -7.63 0.55 -3.32
N GLY A 84 -7.91 0.58 -4.62
CA GLY A 84 -9.20 1.02 -5.13
C GLY A 84 -10.37 0.16 -4.62
N ALA A 85 -10.17 -1.14 -4.54
CA ALA A 85 -11.18 -2.04 -4.01
C ALA A 85 -11.47 -1.83 -2.51
N LEU A 86 -10.48 -1.31 -1.76
CA LEU A 86 -10.60 -1.07 -0.32
C LEU A 86 -10.94 0.39 0.00
N LYS A 87 -10.94 1.27 -0.97
CA LYS A 87 -10.98 2.72 -0.76
C LYS A 87 -12.11 3.17 0.16
N GLU A 88 -13.30 2.64 -0.01
CA GLU A 88 -14.46 3.01 0.80
C GLU A 88 -14.37 2.51 2.24
N GLU A 89 -13.55 1.51 2.51
CA GLU A 89 -13.36 0.97 3.86
C GLU A 89 -12.21 1.65 4.60
N ILE A 90 -11.36 2.41 3.92
CA ILE A 90 -10.22 3.10 4.54
C ILE A 90 -10.73 4.33 5.28
N ARG A 91 -10.62 4.33 6.61
CA ARG A 91 -11.12 5.41 7.48
C ARG A 91 -10.02 6.26 8.08
N VAL A 92 -8.78 5.87 7.92
CA VAL A 92 -7.61 6.60 8.41
C VAL A 92 -6.80 7.10 7.22
N PRO A 93 -5.93 8.11 7.39
CA PRO A 93 -5.02 8.50 6.33
C PRO A 93 -4.16 7.32 5.91
N PHE A 94 -4.00 7.14 4.60
CA PHE A 94 -3.17 6.05 4.09
C PHE A 94 -2.07 6.57 3.18
N GLY A 95 -0.98 5.83 3.18
CA GLY A 95 0.16 6.06 2.32
C GLY A 95 0.45 4.85 1.45
N VAL A 96 1.38 5.03 0.54
CA VAL A 96 1.81 3.95 -0.38
C VAL A 96 3.33 3.91 -0.48
N HIS A 97 3.85 2.73 -0.75
CA HIS A 97 5.25 2.49 -1.04
C HIS A 97 5.38 1.35 -2.05
N VAL A 98 5.84 1.68 -3.23
CA VAL A 98 6.29 0.69 -4.21
C VAL A 98 7.79 0.51 -3.97
N ILE A 99 8.16 -0.61 -3.35
CA ILE A 99 9.50 -0.79 -2.80
C ILE A 99 10.56 -0.67 -3.88
N SER A 100 11.57 0.15 -3.61
CA SER A 100 12.73 0.46 -4.46
C SER A 100 12.42 1.29 -5.71
N ASP A 101 11.17 1.67 -5.96
CA ASP A 101 10.79 2.47 -7.13
C ASP A 101 10.06 3.75 -6.69
N ALA A 102 10.81 4.85 -6.56
CA ALA A 102 10.27 6.12 -6.09
C ALA A 102 9.25 6.73 -7.06
N MET A 103 9.48 6.62 -8.37
CA MET A 103 8.57 7.18 -9.36
C MET A 103 7.24 6.42 -9.36
N ALA A 104 7.28 5.10 -9.31
CA ALA A 104 6.07 4.28 -9.21
C ALA A 104 5.30 4.59 -7.93
N THR A 105 6.00 4.85 -6.83
CA THR A 105 5.37 5.26 -5.56
C THR A 105 4.57 6.54 -5.73
N ILE A 106 5.16 7.55 -6.37
CA ILE A 106 4.49 8.83 -6.60
C ILE A 106 3.29 8.66 -7.53
N ASP A 107 3.46 7.88 -8.60
CA ASP A 107 2.37 7.60 -9.54
C ASP A 107 1.20 6.89 -8.86
N LEU A 108 1.49 5.91 -8.04
CA LEU A 108 0.47 5.19 -7.28
C LEU A 108 -0.24 6.11 -6.28
N ALA A 109 0.50 6.97 -5.59
CA ALA A 109 -0.08 7.94 -4.67
C ALA A 109 -1.04 8.89 -5.39
N ALA A 110 -0.64 9.39 -6.55
CA ALA A 110 -1.46 10.29 -7.34
C ALA A 110 -2.76 9.61 -7.81
N ALA A 111 -2.67 8.36 -8.25
CA ALA A 111 -3.84 7.62 -8.75
C ALA A 111 -4.82 7.23 -7.64
N THR A 112 -4.33 6.94 -6.45
CA THR A 112 -5.15 6.43 -5.33
C THR A 112 -5.61 7.52 -4.37
N GLY A 113 -5.01 8.69 -4.40
CA GLY A 113 -5.31 9.76 -3.45
C GLY A 113 -4.65 9.56 -2.09
N ALA A 114 -3.52 8.86 -2.05
CA ALA A 114 -2.78 8.65 -0.81
C ALA A 114 -2.35 9.98 -0.19
N ALA A 115 -2.37 10.04 1.14
CA ALA A 115 -2.02 11.25 1.88
C ALA A 115 -0.52 11.41 2.08
N PHE A 116 0.25 10.32 1.97
CA PHE A 116 1.69 10.34 2.15
C PHE A 116 2.35 9.16 1.41
N VAL A 117 3.66 9.23 1.31
CA VAL A 117 4.46 8.16 0.70
C VAL A 117 5.63 7.83 1.61
N ARG A 118 6.15 6.60 1.46
CA ARG A 118 7.45 6.23 1.98
C ARG A 118 8.33 5.90 0.79
N SER A 119 9.60 6.27 0.86
CA SER A 119 10.56 5.95 -0.19
C SER A 119 11.96 5.86 0.39
N VAL A 120 12.82 5.15 -0.31
CA VAL A 120 14.25 5.08 0.04
C VAL A 120 14.98 6.15 -0.76
N PHE A 121 15.64 7.05 -0.06
CA PHE A 121 16.43 8.11 -0.66
C PHE A 121 17.90 7.79 -0.45
N THR A 122 18.59 7.49 -1.52
CA THR A 122 20.03 7.15 -1.46
C THR A 122 20.88 8.07 -2.31
#